data_a064c92d9f174b0e3f404857b130f505
#
_entry.id   a064c92d9f174b0e3f404857b130f505
#
_cell.length_a   1.000
_cell.length_b   1.000
_cell.length_c   1.000
_cell.angle_alpha   90.00
_cell.angle_beta   90.00
_cell.angle_gamma   90.00
#
_symmetry.space_group_name_H-M   'P 1'
#
loop_
_entity.id
_entity.type
_entity.pdbx_description
1 polymer ?
#
loop_
_entity_poly.entity_id
_entity_poly.type
_entity_poly.pdbx_seq_one_letter_code
_entity_poly.pdbx_strand_id
1 'polypeptide(L)'
;IEAVKKDDVKFVPKRYEKTYFNWMENIQDWCISRQLWWGHQIPAYYCEECGHINVAKSAPNKCEKCGSDKLHQDPDTLDTWFSSALWPFSTLGWPNKESEDLKTFYPTNVLVTGYDIIFFWVARMIFSGLYAMGEKPFSDVLIHGIVRDSQGRKMSKTLGNGVDPIEVINQYGADSLRFSVLSGTTMGNDIRYMPEKLEQASNFANKIWNAAKFIIMNRPSEEEILKFKKENYDKERHIYKEGSLKLSDEWILNKLNKLILEITNNIENYDLGVALDKIYNFMWNEFCDWYIEMAK
;
A
#
# COMPACT_ATOMS: atom_id res chain seq x y z
N ILE A 1 13.29 16.98 -8.16
CA ILE A 1 12.53 18.10 -7.54
C ILE A 1 11.34 18.46 -8.45
N GLU A 2 11.57 18.79 -9.73
CA GLU A 2 10.53 19.28 -10.65
C GLU A 2 9.33 18.34 -10.82
N ALA A 3 9.54 17.03 -10.83
CA ALA A 3 8.47 16.05 -10.95
C ALA A 3 7.42 16.15 -9.81
N VAL A 4 7.87 16.54 -8.60
CA VAL A 4 6.96 16.76 -7.46
C VAL A 4 6.38 18.16 -7.48
N LYS A 5 7.15 19.19 -7.87
CA LYS A 5 6.63 20.56 -8.01
C LYS A 5 5.51 20.71 -9.05
N LYS A 6 5.58 19.89 -10.12
CA LYS A 6 4.56 19.88 -11.20
C LYS A 6 3.40 18.92 -10.95
N ASP A 7 3.34 18.31 -9.77
CA ASP A 7 2.38 17.27 -9.43
C ASP A 7 2.42 16.03 -10.35
N ASP A 8 3.55 15.79 -11.06
CA ASP A 8 3.76 14.54 -11.79
C ASP A 8 3.87 13.36 -10.82
N VAL A 9 4.49 13.60 -9.65
CA VAL A 9 4.52 12.70 -8.50
C VAL A 9 3.93 13.43 -7.30
N LYS A 10 2.85 12.90 -6.72
CA LYS A 10 2.12 13.52 -5.61
C LYS A 10 2.34 12.77 -4.30
N PHE A 11 2.59 13.49 -3.23
CA PHE A 11 2.60 12.93 -1.89
C PHE A 11 1.23 13.03 -1.22
N VAL A 12 0.75 11.92 -0.72
CA VAL A 12 -0.51 11.83 0.02
C VAL A 12 -0.24 11.32 1.42
N PRO A 13 -0.42 12.14 2.49
CA PRO A 13 -0.88 13.53 2.46
C PRO A 13 0.23 14.51 2.03
N LYS A 14 -0.19 15.62 1.43
CA LYS A 14 0.68 16.66 0.83
C LYS A 14 1.74 17.23 1.78
N ARG A 15 1.49 17.21 3.10
CA ARG A 15 2.47 17.72 4.08
C ARG A 15 3.86 17.07 3.99
N TYR A 16 3.97 15.85 3.45
CA TYR A 16 5.23 15.14 3.28
C TYR A 16 6.08 15.61 2.09
N GLU A 17 5.53 16.40 1.19
CA GLU A 17 6.33 17.11 0.15
C GLU A 17 7.40 17.99 0.79
N LYS A 18 7.10 18.64 1.92
CA LYS A 18 8.08 19.45 2.64
C LYS A 18 9.29 18.63 3.07
N THR A 19 9.06 17.40 3.56
CA THR A 19 10.16 16.49 3.95
C THR A 19 10.98 16.11 2.71
N TYR A 20 10.32 15.77 1.60
CA TYR A 20 10.99 15.45 0.35
C TYR A 20 11.86 16.63 -0.15
N PHE A 21 11.31 17.85 -0.23
CA PHE A 21 12.05 19.02 -0.70
C PHE A 21 13.22 19.38 0.19
N ASN A 22 13.06 19.34 1.51
CA ASN A 22 14.15 19.60 2.44
C ASN A 22 15.37 18.69 2.18
N TRP A 23 15.14 17.40 1.91
CA TRP A 23 16.20 16.46 1.59
C TRP A 23 16.77 16.68 0.19
N MET A 24 15.94 16.95 -0.80
CA MET A 24 16.38 17.07 -2.20
C MET A 24 17.10 18.41 -2.48
N GLU A 25 16.73 19.47 -1.79
CA GLU A 25 17.38 20.78 -1.91
C GLU A 25 18.74 20.82 -1.20
N ASN A 26 18.93 19.98 -0.19
CA ASN A 26 20.18 19.89 0.60
C ASN A 26 20.88 18.54 0.40
N ILE A 27 20.68 17.90 -0.75
CA ILE A 27 21.26 16.59 -1.02
C ILE A 27 22.80 16.65 -1.00
N GLN A 28 23.41 15.68 -0.31
CA GLN A 28 24.86 15.53 -0.21
C GLN A 28 25.31 14.30 -1.00
N ASP A 29 26.62 14.21 -1.25
CA ASP A 29 27.22 13.02 -1.85
C ASP A 29 26.89 11.77 -1.02
N TRP A 30 26.59 10.71 -1.73
CA TRP A 30 26.22 9.44 -1.14
C TRP A 30 27.30 8.39 -1.35
N CYS A 31 27.99 8.00 -0.28
CA CYS A 31 28.85 6.83 -0.33
C CYS A 31 27.99 5.57 -0.48
N ILE A 32 28.15 4.89 -1.60
CA ILE A 32 27.36 3.68 -1.95
C ILE A 32 28.05 2.38 -1.52
N SER A 33 29.28 2.40 -1.05
CA SER A 33 30.02 1.22 -0.59
C SER A 33 29.71 0.88 0.87
N ARG A 34 29.62 -0.42 1.15
CA ARG A 34 29.42 -0.99 2.48
C ARG A 34 30.35 -2.17 2.68
N GLN A 35 30.94 -2.25 3.87
CA GLN A 35 31.84 -3.34 4.30
C GLN A 35 30.98 -4.46 4.92
N LEU A 36 30.18 -5.12 4.08
CA LEU A 36 29.29 -6.20 4.51
C LEU A 36 29.74 -7.52 3.94
N TRP A 37 29.57 -8.59 4.69
CA TRP A 37 29.85 -9.95 4.23
C TRP A 37 28.89 -10.42 3.13
N TRP A 38 27.63 -10.04 3.22
CA TRP A 38 26.58 -10.36 2.27
C TRP A 38 26.11 -9.10 1.55
N GLY A 39 26.01 -9.19 0.24
CA GLY A 39 25.49 -8.11 -0.61
C GLY A 39 25.99 -8.23 -2.04
N HIS A 40 25.58 -7.27 -2.86
CA HIS A 40 26.07 -7.16 -4.24
C HIS A 40 27.44 -6.50 -4.21
N GLN A 41 28.50 -7.25 -4.58
CA GLN A 41 29.84 -6.69 -4.70
C GLN A 41 29.85 -5.58 -5.77
N ILE A 42 30.52 -4.50 -5.50
CA ILE A 42 30.63 -3.34 -6.41
C ILE A 42 31.30 -3.80 -7.70
N PRO A 43 30.68 -3.59 -8.88
CA PRO A 43 31.21 -4.05 -10.17
C PRO A 43 32.21 -3.05 -10.74
N ALA A 44 33.14 -2.60 -9.91
CA ALA A 44 34.23 -1.69 -10.24
C ALA A 44 35.59 -2.41 -10.11
N TYR A 45 36.43 -2.24 -11.11
CA TYR A 45 37.74 -2.89 -11.21
C TYR A 45 38.82 -1.83 -11.37
N TYR A 46 39.68 -1.73 -10.38
CA TYR A 46 40.77 -0.75 -10.34
C TYR A 46 42.00 -1.26 -11.08
N CYS A 47 42.53 -0.47 -12.00
CA CYS A 47 43.78 -0.78 -12.67
C CYS A 47 44.95 -0.33 -11.83
N GLU A 48 45.84 -1.28 -11.50
CA GLU A 48 47.03 -1.02 -10.68
C GLU A 48 48.11 -0.17 -11.41
N GLU A 49 48.09 -0.20 -12.75
CA GLU A 49 49.07 0.53 -13.56
C GLU A 49 48.70 1.98 -13.81
N CYS A 50 47.44 2.30 -14.08
CA CYS A 50 47.03 3.65 -14.45
C CYS A 50 45.96 4.27 -13.55
N GLY A 51 45.47 3.56 -12.51
CA GLY A 51 44.47 4.03 -11.59
C GLY A 51 43.06 4.18 -12.20
N HIS A 52 42.84 3.74 -13.45
CA HIS A 52 41.53 3.83 -14.08
C HIS A 52 40.55 2.85 -13.47
N ILE A 53 39.31 3.31 -13.26
CA ILE A 53 38.21 2.48 -12.74
C ILE A 53 37.39 1.95 -13.94
N ASN A 54 37.43 0.65 -14.13
CA ASN A 54 36.62 -0.03 -15.13
C ASN A 54 35.32 -0.52 -14.48
N VAL A 55 34.16 -0.24 -15.07
CA VAL A 55 32.87 -0.72 -14.56
C VAL A 55 32.29 -1.72 -15.53
N ALA A 56 32.11 -2.96 -15.09
CA ALA A 56 31.68 -4.05 -15.96
C ALA A 56 30.84 -5.07 -15.22
N LYS A 57 29.91 -5.75 -15.92
CA LYS A 57 29.06 -6.82 -15.38
C LYS A 57 29.84 -8.06 -14.94
N SER A 58 30.96 -8.30 -15.54
CA SER A 58 31.91 -9.37 -15.22
C SER A 58 33.34 -8.83 -15.28
N ALA A 59 34.26 -9.48 -14.58
CA ALA A 59 35.67 -9.07 -14.55
C ALA A 59 36.22 -8.87 -15.97
N PRO A 60 36.64 -7.65 -16.34
CA PRO A 60 37.26 -7.40 -17.63
C PRO A 60 38.66 -8.00 -17.66
N ASN A 61 39.07 -8.52 -18.83
CA ASN A 61 40.41 -9.11 -19.01
C ASN A 61 41.52 -8.05 -19.07
N LYS A 62 41.18 -6.83 -19.47
CA LYS A 62 42.13 -5.72 -19.62
C LYS A 62 41.52 -4.39 -19.26
N CYS A 63 42.33 -3.48 -18.76
CA CYS A 63 41.97 -2.12 -18.54
C CYS A 63 41.59 -1.41 -19.84
N GLU A 64 40.42 -0.77 -19.87
CA GLU A 64 39.93 -0.03 -21.05
C GLU A 64 40.85 1.13 -21.45
N LYS A 65 41.58 1.72 -20.48
CA LYS A 65 42.42 2.90 -20.70
C LYS A 65 43.86 2.55 -21.14
N CYS A 66 44.51 1.56 -20.51
CA CYS A 66 45.92 1.29 -20.73
C CYS A 66 46.22 -0.13 -21.24
N GLY A 67 45.19 -1.00 -21.29
CA GLY A 67 45.35 -2.39 -21.78
C GLY A 67 46.00 -3.35 -20.78
N SER A 68 46.35 -2.92 -19.57
CA SER A 68 46.92 -3.76 -18.51
C SER A 68 45.92 -4.81 -18.05
N ASP A 69 46.41 -6.00 -17.70
CA ASP A 69 45.66 -7.11 -17.12
C ASP A 69 45.66 -7.08 -15.58
N LYS A 70 46.41 -6.14 -14.97
CA LYS A 70 46.47 -5.99 -13.52
C LYS A 70 45.25 -5.22 -13.00
N LEU A 71 44.15 -5.93 -12.80
CA LEU A 71 42.92 -5.41 -12.32
C LEU A 71 42.51 -6.10 -11.02
N HIS A 72 42.01 -5.33 -10.04
CA HIS A 72 41.39 -5.88 -8.84
C HIS A 72 39.98 -5.29 -8.63
N GLN A 73 39.03 -6.14 -8.28
CA GLN A 73 37.65 -5.71 -8.01
C GLN A 73 37.56 -5.04 -6.66
N ASP A 74 36.68 -4.04 -6.55
CA ASP A 74 36.32 -3.41 -5.30
C ASP A 74 35.82 -4.47 -4.29
N PRO A 75 36.37 -4.57 -3.08
CA PRO A 75 35.98 -5.59 -2.10
C PRO A 75 34.64 -5.31 -1.43
N ASP A 76 34.15 -4.08 -1.50
CA ASP A 76 32.93 -3.64 -0.82
C ASP A 76 31.66 -4.08 -1.57
N THR A 77 30.55 -3.98 -0.88
CA THR A 77 29.21 -4.24 -1.44
C THR A 77 28.43 -2.95 -1.62
N LEU A 78 27.46 -2.96 -2.52
CA LEU A 78 26.57 -1.83 -2.73
C LEU A 78 25.62 -1.66 -1.53
N ASP A 79 25.38 -0.41 -1.18
CA ASP A 79 24.32 -0.03 -0.23
C ASP A 79 22.98 -0.62 -0.66
N THR A 80 22.23 -1.18 0.29
CA THR A 80 20.88 -1.74 0.07
C THR A 80 19.96 -0.78 -0.67
N TRP A 81 20.03 0.51 -0.35
CA TRP A 81 19.19 1.52 -0.99
C TRP A 81 19.55 1.80 -2.45
N PHE A 82 20.73 1.39 -2.91
CA PHE A 82 21.13 1.51 -4.30
C PHE A 82 20.26 0.59 -5.18
N SER A 83 20.23 -0.70 -4.86
CA SER A 83 19.38 -1.66 -5.58
C SER A 83 17.89 -1.44 -5.32
N SER A 84 17.50 -1.06 -4.10
CA SER A 84 16.10 -0.75 -3.75
C SER A 84 15.54 0.42 -4.58
N ALA A 85 16.38 1.37 -5.00
CA ALA A 85 15.96 2.46 -5.87
C ALA A 85 15.56 2.02 -7.28
N LEU A 86 16.02 0.85 -7.71
CA LEU A 86 15.72 0.29 -9.03
C LEU A 86 14.42 -0.53 -9.05
N TRP A 87 13.85 -0.80 -7.88
CA TRP A 87 12.71 -1.70 -7.70
C TRP A 87 11.53 -1.45 -8.66
N PRO A 88 11.07 -0.22 -8.91
CA PRO A 88 9.89 0.03 -9.73
C PRO A 88 10.01 -0.48 -11.18
N PHE A 89 11.21 -0.65 -11.69
CA PHE A 89 11.45 -1.06 -13.06
C PHE A 89 12.32 -2.32 -13.19
N SER A 90 13.24 -2.58 -12.25
CA SER A 90 14.10 -3.77 -12.31
C SER A 90 13.32 -5.07 -12.14
N THR A 91 12.30 -5.09 -11.27
CA THR A 91 11.43 -6.26 -11.05
C THR A 91 10.50 -6.55 -12.23
N LEU A 92 10.33 -5.57 -13.12
CA LEU A 92 9.52 -5.69 -14.33
C LEU A 92 10.34 -6.08 -15.58
N GLY A 93 11.60 -6.44 -15.38
CA GLY A 93 12.47 -6.97 -16.42
C GLY A 93 13.50 -5.99 -17.00
N TRP A 94 13.58 -4.74 -16.51
CA TRP A 94 14.66 -3.84 -16.90
C TRP A 94 16.04 -4.49 -16.58
N PRO A 95 17.07 -4.39 -17.45
CA PRO A 95 17.21 -3.46 -18.58
C PRO A 95 16.63 -3.94 -19.93
N ASN A 96 15.93 -5.07 -19.98
CA ASN A 96 15.24 -5.48 -21.19
C ASN A 96 14.00 -4.58 -21.44
N LYS A 97 14.14 -3.61 -22.34
CA LYS A 97 13.06 -2.67 -22.69
C LYS A 97 11.88 -3.33 -23.41
N GLU A 98 12.07 -4.56 -23.92
CA GLU A 98 11.02 -5.32 -24.59
C GLU A 98 10.20 -6.20 -23.64
N SER A 99 10.50 -6.17 -22.34
CA SER A 99 9.70 -6.89 -21.34
C SER A 99 8.25 -6.45 -21.38
N GLU A 100 7.33 -7.40 -21.48
CA GLU A 100 5.87 -7.16 -21.47
C GLU A 100 5.42 -6.56 -20.13
N ASP A 101 5.99 -7.03 -19.01
CA ASP A 101 5.67 -6.50 -17.70
C ASP A 101 6.09 -5.04 -17.56
N LEU A 102 7.27 -4.68 -18.08
CA LEU A 102 7.75 -3.31 -18.06
C LEU A 102 6.86 -2.38 -18.88
N LYS A 103 6.43 -2.82 -20.07
CA LYS A 103 5.52 -2.05 -20.93
C LYS A 103 4.12 -1.90 -20.33
N THR A 104 3.68 -2.88 -19.56
CA THR A 104 2.32 -2.93 -19.00
C THR A 104 2.23 -2.18 -17.67
N PHE A 105 3.21 -2.33 -16.79
CA PHE A 105 3.12 -1.92 -15.38
C PHE A 105 4.00 -0.73 -15.01
N TYR A 106 4.87 -0.25 -15.89
CA TYR A 106 5.64 0.96 -15.66
C TYR A 106 5.14 2.11 -16.53
N PRO A 107 4.91 3.32 -15.98
CA PRO A 107 4.93 3.67 -14.56
C PRO A 107 3.77 3.06 -13.79
N THR A 108 3.95 2.79 -12.48
CA THR A 108 2.85 2.34 -11.62
C THR A 108 1.99 3.51 -11.13
N ASN A 109 0.83 3.21 -10.55
CA ASN A 109 -0.09 4.25 -10.09
C ASN A 109 0.26 4.76 -8.69
N VAL A 110 0.41 3.85 -7.72
CA VAL A 110 0.56 4.20 -6.31
C VAL A 110 1.70 3.43 -5.68
N LEU A 111 2.60 4.17 -5.01
CA LEU A 111 3.57 3.62 -4.08
C LEU A 111 3.07 3.83 -2.66
N VAL A 112 2.99 2.76 -1.86
CA VAL A 112 2.61 2.83 -0.45
C VAL A 112 3.83 2.60 0.43
N THR A 113 4.13 3.53 1.35
CA THR A 113 5.32 3.43 2.22
C THR A 113 5.18 4.25 3.51
N GLY A 114 6.05 3.98 4.47
CA GLY A 114 6.19 4.79 5.68
C GLY A 114 6.92 6.11 5.43
N TYR A 115 6.64 7.10 6.25
CA TYR A 115 7.27 8.42 6.15
C TYR A 115 8.77 8.43 6.46
N ASP A 116 9.26 7.44 7.19
CA ASP A 116 10.65 7.36 7.65
C ASP A 116 11.65 6.99 6.56
N ILE A 117 11.18 6.50 5.41
CA ILE A 117 12.02 6.14 4.27
C ILE A 117 11.75 6.98 3.00
N ILE A 118 11.16 8.15 3.16
CA ILE A 118 10.93 9.08 2.03
C ILE A 118 12.25 9.40 1.31
N PHE A 119 13.28 9.77 2.04
CA PHE A 119 14.57 10.09 1.43
C PHE A 119 15.31 8.83 0.94
N PHE A 120 15.38 7.80 1.80
CA PHE A 120 16.17 6.62 1.50
C PHE A 120 15.62 5.79 0.34
N TRP A 121 14.33 5.80 0.14
CA TRP A 121 13.68 4.95 -0.85
C TRP A 121 12.89 5.74 -1.90
N VAL A 122 11.92 6.55 -1.49
CA VAL A 122 11.03 7.25 -2.42
C VAL A 122 11.79 8.20 -3.32
N ALA A 123 12.60 9.10 -2.76
CA ALA A 123 13.39 10.05 -3.52
C ALA A 123 14.34 9.34 -4.49
N ARG A 124 14.98 8.25 -4.02
CA ARG A 124 15.90 7.47 -4.84
C ARG A 124 15.19 6.74 -5.99
N MET A 125 14.01 6.18 -5.77
CA MET A 125 13.22 5.62 -6.85
C MET A 125 12.82 6.67 -7.88
N ILE A 126 12.42 7.87 -7.44
CA ILE A 126 12.04 8.96 -8.35
C ILE A 126 13.21 9.34 -9.26
N PHE A 127 14.39 9.66 -8.70
CA PHE A 127 15.50 10.08 -9.57
C PHE A 127 16.09 8.92 -10.38
N SER A 128 16.12 7.70 -9.85
CA SER A 128 16.57 6.53 -10.61
C SER A 128 15.64 6.19 -11.77
N GLY A 129 14.31 6.27 -11.55
CA GLY A 129 13.33 6.06 -12.60
C GLY A 129 13.44 7.11 -13.71
N LEU A 130 13.50 8.38 -13.34
CA LEU A 130 13.68 9.48 -14.30
C LEU A 130 15.00 9.33 -15.08
N TYR A 131 16.08 8.89 -14.44
CA TYR A 131 17.37 8.69 -15.10
C TYR A 131 17.39 7.46 -16.02
N ALA A 132 16.94 6.30 -15.55
CA ALA A 132 17.03 5.05 -16.27
C ALA A 132 15.93 4.84 -17.32
N MET A 133 14.72 5.32 -17.04
CA MET A 133 13.52 5.12 -17.84
C MET A 133 13.09 6.37 -18.61
N GLY A 134 13.55 7.58 -18.19
CA GLY A 134 13.11 8.85 -18.76
C GLY A 134 11.71 9.28 -18.31
N GLU A 135 11.10 8.53 -17.40
CA GLU A 135 9.73 8.74 -16.93
C GLU A 135 9.63 8.49 -15.42
N LYS A 136 8.65 9.11 -14.75
CA LYS A 136 8.38 8.91 -13.33
C LYS A 136 8.05 7.44 -13.02
N PRO A 137 8.47 6.92 -11.85
CA PRO A 137 8.21 5.52 -11.51
C PRO A 137 6.78 5.25 -11.01
N PHE A 138 6.10 6.25 -10.47
CA PHE A 138 4.74 6.18 -9.92
C PHE A 138 4.10 7.58 -9.89
N SER A 139 2.77 7.62 -9.81
CA SER A 139 2.01 8.88 -9.78
C SER A 139 1.78 9.39 -8.36
N ASP A 140 1.31 8.51 -7.46
CA ASP A 140 1.00 8.87 -6.09
C ASP A 140 1.92 8.15 -5.11
N VAL A 141 2.34 8.85 -4.07
CA VAL A 141 3.09 8.31 -2.93
C VAL A 141 2.19 8.38 -1.70
N LEU A 142 1.54 7.27 -1.38
CA LEU A 142 0.68 7.16 -0.22
C LEU A 142 1.53 6.87 1.02
N ILE A 143 1.63 7.85 1.90
CA ILE A 143 2.42 7.77 3.12
C ILE A 143 1.53 7.33 4.27
N HIS A 144 1.87 6.19 4.86
CA HIS A 144 1.25 5.72 6.11
C HIS A 144 2.13 6.03 7.33
N GLY A 145 1.53 6.03 8.50
CA GLY A 145 2.25 6.06 9.77
C GLY A 145 2.81 4.69 10.15
N ILE A 146 3.55 4.61 11.23
CA ILE A 146 4.07 3.36 11.79
C ILE A 146 3.24 2.90 12.99
N VAL A 147 3.20 1.59 13.19
CA VAL A 147 2.57 1.00 14.37
C VAL A 147 3.53 1.13 15.55
N ARG A 148 3.05 1.73 16.63
CA ARG A 148 3.77 1.89 17.89
C ARG A 148 3.20 0.96 18.95
N ASP A 149 3.96 0.68 19.99
CA ASP A 149 3.45 -0.07 21.13
C ASP A 149 2.34 0.70 21.89
N SER A 150 1.73 0.08 22.88
CA SER A 150 0.65 0.69 23.68
C SER A 150 1.07 1.97 24.40
N GLN A 151 2.36 2.14 24.66
CA GLN A 151 2.94 3.34 25.28
C GLN A 151 3.33 4.41 24.24
N GLY A 152 3.16 4.14 22.95
CA GLY A 152 3.49 5.06 21.87
C GLY A 152 4.97 5.04 21.46
N ARG A 153 5.77 4.07 21.92
CA ARG A 153 7.17 3.91 21.52
C ARG A 153 7.29 3.18 20.20
N LYS A 154 8.29 3.52 19.40
CA LYS A 154 8.61 2.78 18.17
C LYS A 154 8.97 1.33 18.52
N MET A 155 8.35 0.38 17.85
CA MET A 155 8.68 -1.03 18.01
C MET A 155 10.07 -1.32 17.46
N SER A 156 10.90 -2.04 18.22
CA SER A 156 12.24 -2.44 17.81
C SER A 156 12.64 -3.78 18.43
N LYS A 157 13.53 -4.49 17.72
CA LYS A 157 14.10 -5.76 18.23
C LYS A 157 14.85 -5.55 19.56
N THR A 158 15.54 -4.42 19.71
CA THR A 158 16.32 -4.09 20.90
C THR A 158 15.44 -3.88 22.14
N LEU A 159 14.25 -3.30 21.96
CA LEU A 159 13.31 -3.08 23.06
C LEU A 159 12.43 -4.32 23.35
N GLY A 160 12.44 -5.32 22.46
CA GLY A 160 11.60 -6.50 22.60
C GLY A 160 10.09 -6.21 22.64
N ASN A 161 9.67 -5.04 22.15
CA ASN A 161 8.27 -4.59 22.16
C ASN A 161 7.56 -4.78 20.82
N GLY A 162 8.17 -5.55 19.91
CA GLY A 162 7.55 -5.93 18.64
C GLY A 162 6.44 -6.96 18.86
N VAL A 163 5.39 -6.87 18.06
CA VAL A 163 4.28 -7.83 18.02
C VAL A 163 4.40 -8.63 16.73
N ASP A 164 4.41 -9.95 16.82
CA ASP A 164 4.40 -10.81 15.65
C ASP A 164 2.98 -10.84 15.06
N PRO A 165 2.77 -10.37 13.83
CA PRO A 165 1.47 -10.38 13.19
C PRO A 165 0.92 -11.80 12.98
N ILE A 166 1.77 -12.82 12.87
CA ILE A 166 1.33 -14.21 12.70
C ILE A 166 0.71 -14.74 14.01
N GLU A 167 1.30 -14.41 15.16
CA GLU A 167 0.70 -14.76 16.45
C GLU A 167 -0.67 -14.10 16.63
N VAL A 168 -0.79 -12.83 16.26
CA VAL A 168 -2.07 -12.10 16.28
C VAL A 168 -3.10 -12.74 15.35
N ILE A 169 -2.70 -13.11 14.13
CA ILE A 169 -3.58 -13.80 13.17
C ILE A 169 -4.06 -15.14 13.72
N ASN A 170 -3.19 -15.91 14.36
CA ASN A 170 -3.57 -17.19 14.95
C ASN A 170 -4.56 -17.02 16.11
N GLN A 171 -4.50 -15.91 16.83
CA GLN A 171 -5.38 -15.65 17.98
C GLN A 171 -6.72 -15.02 17.58
N TYR A 172 -6.71 -14.02 16.68
CA TYR A 172 -7.88 -13.19 16.38
C TYR A 172 -8.39 -13.32 14.94
N GLY A 173 -7.62 -13.96 14.05
CA GLY A 173 -7.89 -14.03 12.62
C GLY A 173 -7.27 -12.87 11.83
N ALA A 174 -7.00 -13.12 10.55
CA ALA A 174 -6.39 -12.15 9.65
C ALA A 174 -7.27 -10.90 9.42
N ASP A 175 -8.59 -11.10 9.33
CA ASP A 175 -9.54 -10.00 9.10
C ASP A 175 -9.56 -9.03 10.29
N SER A 176 -9.48 -9.55 11.51
CA SER A 176 -9.44 -8.73 12.74
C SER A 176 -8.18 -7.87 12.80
N LEU A 177 -7.02 -8.44 12.46
CA LEU A 177 -5.77 -7.69 12.40
C LEU A 177 -5.85 -6.59 11.33
N ARG A 178 -6.26 -6.93 10.11
CA ARG A 178 -6.37 -5.96 8.99
C ARG A 178 -7.35 -4.84 9.31
N PHE A 179 -8.49 -5.18 9.87
CA PHE A 179 -9.49 -4.18 10.30
C PHE A 179 -8.92 -3.26 11.38
N SER A 180 -8.27 -3.82 12.41
CA SER A 180 -7.77 -3.05 13.55
C SER A 180 -6.67 -2.04 13.19
N VAL A 181 -5.80 -2.37 12.21
CA VAL A 181 -4.72 -1.48 11.79
C VAL A 181 -5.18 -0.39 10.81
N LEU A 182 -6.37 -0.54 10.23
CA LEU A 182 -6.93 0.44 9.30
C LEU A 182 -8.00 1.32 9.98
N SER A 183 -8.77 0.77 10.93
CA SER A 183 -9.84 1.49 11.63
C SER A 183 -9.31 2.65 12.48
N GLY A 184 -9.94 3.81 12.35
CA GLY A 184 -9.58 5.03 13.08
C GLY A 184 -8.22 5.60 12.69
N THR A 185 -7.68 5.23 11.52
CA THR A 185 -6.42 5.78 11.03
C THR A 185 -6.63 7.08 10.26
N THR A 186 -5.70 8.00 10.44
CA THR A 186 -5.57 9.20 9.61
C THR A 186 -4.28 9.07 8.79
N MET A 187 -4.35 9.37 7.51
CA MET A 187 -3.19 9.25 6.61
C MET A 187 -1.93 9.90 7.16
N GLY A 188 -0.84 9.13 7.15
CA GLY A 188 0.47 9.56 7.58
C GLY A 188 0.67 9.73 9.09
N ASN A 189 -0.31 9.37 9.91
CA ASN A 189 -0.19 9.40 11.36
C ASN A 189 0.10 8.02 11.92
N ASP A 190 0.94 7.99 12.96
CA ASP A 190 1.23 6.76 13.69
C ASP A 190 0.00 6.25 14.43
N ILE A 191 -0.10 4.94 14.55
CA ILE A 191 -1.13 4.27 15.34
C ILE A 191 -0.51 3.53 16.53
N ARG A 192 -1.25 3.41 17.62
CA ARG A 192 -0.86 2.57 18.74
C ARG A 192 -1.48 1.19 18.60
N TYR A 193 -0.67 0.17 18.79
CA TYR A 193 -1.16 -1.20 18.92
C TYR A 193 -1.92 -1.33 20.24
N MET A 194 -3.19 -1.68 20.15
CA MET A 194 -4.08 -1.86 21.29
C MET A 194 -4.82 -3.20 21.14
N PRO A 195 -4.60 -4.17 22.02
CA PRO A 195 -5.28 -5.47 21.95
C PRO A 195 -6.81 -5.38 21.95
N GLU A 196 -7.35 -4.37 22.62
CA GLU A 196 -8.80 -4.13 22.68
C GLU A 196 -9.41 -3.83 21.31
N LYS A 197 -8.66 -3.20 20.42
CA LYS A 197 -9.10 -2.98 19.02
C LYS A 197 -9.18 -4.28 18.23
N LEU A 198 -8.31 -5.24 18.50
CA LEU A 198 -8.37 -6.56 17.87
C LEU A 198 -9.61 -7.33 18.31
N GLU A 199 -9.93 -7.30 19.60
CA GLU A 199 -11.13 -7.92 20.14
C GLU A 199 -12.40 -7.29 19.53
N GLN A 200 -12.47 -5.96 19.46
CA GLN A 200 -13.56 -5.25 18.80
C GLN A 200 -13.70 -5.65 17.32
N ALA A 201 -12.58 -5.74 16.60
CA ALA A 201 -12.57 -6.16 15.21
C ALA A 201 -13.05 -7.62 15.04
N SER A 202 -12.63 -8.52 15.91
CA SER A 202 -13.09 -9.92 15.94
C SER A 202 -14.59 -10.03 16.21
N ASN A 203 -15.09 -9.27 17.18
CA ASN A 203 -16.52 -9.19 17.47
C ASN A 203 -17.33 -8.65 16.29
N PHE A 204 -16.79 -7.68 15.57
CA PHE A 204 -17.43 -7.16 14.37
C PHE A 204 -17.49 -8.21 13.25
N ALA A 205 -16.40 -8.91 12.98
CA ALA A 205 -16.39 -9.99 12.01
C ALA A 205 -17.41 -11.09 12.36
N ASN A 206 -17.49 -11.48 13.63
CA ASN A 206 -18.49 -12.43 14.14
C ASN A 206 -19.91 -11.91 14.00
N LYS A 207 -20.17 -10.61 14.22
CA LYS A 207 -21.50 -10.02 14.04
C LYS A 207 -21.95 -10.10 12.57
N ILE A 208 -21.05 -9.78 11.63
CA ILE A 208 -21.33 -9.92 10.19
C ILE A 208 -21.65 -11.38 9.84
N TRP A 209 -20.84 -12.30 10.32
CA TRP A 209 -21.03 -13.74 10.09
C TRP A 209 -22.40 -14.21 10.58
N ASN A 210 -22.77 -13.85 11.80
CA ASN A 210 -24.05 -14.24 12.38
C ASN A 210 -25.25 -13.58 11.68
N ALA A 211 -25.12 -12.32 11.26
CA ALA A 211 -26.13 -11.64 10.47
C ALA A 211 -26.34 -12.34 9.11
N ALA A 212 -25.24 -12.67 8.42
CA ALA A 212 -25.30 -13.39 7.15
C ALA A 212 -25.94 -14.79 7.33
N LYS A 213 -25.56 -15.52 8.38
CA LYS A 213 -26.15 -16.82 8.69
C LYS A 213 -27.66 -16.72 8.96
N PHE A 214 -28.09 -15.71 9.72
CA PHE A 214 -29.51 -15.44 9.96
C PHE A 214 -30.27 -15.19 8.67
N ILE A 215 -29.74 -14.37 7.77
CA ILE A 215 -30.35 -14.07 6.47
C ILE A 215 -30.47 -15.35 5.61
N ILE A 216 -29.40 -16.15 5.54
CA ILE A 216 -29.40 -17.39 4.76
C ILE A 216 -30.44 -18.39 5.29
N MET A 217 -30.58 -18.51 6.62
CA MET A 217 -31.55 -19.39 7.25
C MET A 217 -33.03 -18.98 6.99
N ASN A 218 -33.26 -17.68 6.77
CA ASN A 218 -34.58 -17.11 6.54
C ASN A 218 -34.80 -16.72 5.06
N ARG A 219 -33.90 -17.17 4.18
CA ARG A 219 -34.01 -16.86 2.74
C ARG A 219 -35.25 -17.53 2.15
N PRO A 220 -36.11 -16.80 1.40
CA PRO A 220 -37.18 -17.39 0.61
C PRO A 220 -36.65 -18.38 -0.43
N SER A 221 -37.49 -19.26 -0.91
CA SER A 221 -37.15 -20.15 -2.00
C SER A 221 -36.78 -19.38 -3.27
N GLU A 222 -36.02 -20.00 -4.16
CA GLU A 222 -35.64 -19.37 -5.44
C GLU A 222 -36.86 -19.02 -6.28
N GLU A 223 -37.88 -19.87 -6.21
CA GLU A 223 -39.14 -19.66 -6.93
C GLU A 223 -39.87 -18.41 -6.43
N GLU A 224 -39.97 -18.22 -5.11
CA GLU A 224 -40.55 -17.01 -4.50
C GLU A 224 -39.77 -15.74 -4.86
N ILE A 225 -38.44 -15.81 -4.84
CA ILE A 225 -37.57 -14.68 -5.23
C ILE A 225 -37.77 -14.31 -6.69
N LEU A 226 -37.82 -15.30 -7.57
CA LEU A 226 -38.03 -15.09 -9.02
C LEU A 226 -39.42 -14.52 -9.31
N LYS A 227 -40.45 -15.02 -8.63
CA LYS A 227 -41.80 -14.49 -8.72
C LYS A 227 -41.88 -13.05 -8.28
N PHE A 228 -41.33 -12.73 -7.09
CA PHE A 228 -41.29 -11.36 -6.57
C PHE A 228 -40.56 -10.39 -7.53
N LYS A 229 -39.40 -10.79 -8.06
CA LYS A 229 -38.63 -9.97 -9.01
C LYS A 229 -39.41 -9.74 -10.31
N LYS A 230 -40.08 -10.77 -10.83
CA LYS A 230 -40.87 -10.67 -12.06
C LYS A 230 -42.01 -9.67 -11.91
N GLU A 231 -42.64 -9.61 -10.75
CA GLU A 231 -43.80 -8.76 -10.48
C GLU A 231 -43.38 -7.31 -10.13
N ASN A 232 -42.28 -7.15 -9.41
CA ASN A 232 -41.96 -5.93 -8.71
C ASN A 232 -40.67 -5.23 -9.17
N TYR A 233 -39.85 -5.82 -10.06
CA TYR A 233 -38.58 -5.24 -10.50
C TYR A 233 -38.65 -4.84 -11.97
N ASP A 234 -38.38 -3.57 -12.25
CA ASP A 234 -38.20 -3.04 -13.61
C ASP A 234 -36.76 -3.31 -14.08
N LYS A 235 -36.62 -4.23 -15.03
CA LYS A 235 -35.33 -4.65 -15.57
C LYS A 235 -34.65 -3.59 -16.43
N GLU A 236 -35.42 -2.70 -17.07
CA GLU A 236 -34.89 -1.65 -17.94
C GLU A 236 -34.32 -0.50 -17.12
N ARG A 237 -35.03 -0.15 -16.03
CA ARG A 237 -34.61 0.93 -15.13
C ARG A 237 -33.75 0.46 -13.97
N HIS A 238 -33.60 -0.84 -13.76
CA HIS A 238 -32.89 -1.43 -12.62
C HIS A 238 -33.39 -0.95 -11.23
N ILE A 239 -34.71 -0.77 -11.10
CA ILE A 239 -35.36 -0.32 -9.86
C ILE A 239 -36.53 -1.21 -9.49
N TYR A 240 -36.89 -1.22 -8.20
CA TYR A 240 -38.17 -1.78 -7.75
C TYR A 240 -39.30 -0.81 -8.02
N LYS A 241 -40.48 -1.35 -8.36
CA LYS A 241 -41.70 -0.55 -8.58
C LYS A 241 -42.12 0.12 -7.28
N GLU A 242 -42.69 1.31 -7.39
CA GLU A 242 -43.20 2.07 -6.27
C GLU A 242 -44.24 1.24 -5.48
N GLY A 243 -44.10 1.27 -4.13
CA GLY A 243 -44.97 0.50 -3.22
C GLY A 243 -44.71 -1.00 -3.16
N SER A 244 -43.72 -1.54 -3.89
CA SER A 244 -43.36 -2.95 -3.83
C SER A 244 -42.47 -3.34 -2.66
N LEU A 245 -41.81 -2.38 -2.07
CA LEU A 245 -40.92 -2.52 -0.89
C LEU A 245 -41.63 -1.95 0.34
N LYS A 246 -41.29 -2.51 1.51
CA LYS A 246 -41.66 -1.90 2.79
C LYS A 246 -40.87 -0.65 3.05
N LEU A 247 -41.37 0.24 3.91
CA LEU A 247 -40.68 1.47 4.28
C LEU A 247 -39.26 1.20 4.85
N SER A 248 -39.11 0.11 5.62
CA SER A 248 -37.79 -0.34 6.13
C SER A 248 -36.82 -0.71 5.04
N ASP A 249 -37.32 -1.33 3.94
CA ASP A 249 -36.48 -1.74 2.82
C ASP A 249 -36.03 -0.52 2.01
N GLU A 250 -36.95 0.42 1.76
CA GLU A 250 -36.63 1.69 1.09
C GLU A 250 -35.62 2.52 1.90
N TRP A 251 -35.78 2.54 3.24
CA TRP A 251 -34.89 3.25 4.15
C TRP A 251 -33.46 2.68 4.07
N ILE A 252 -33.29 1.36 4.22
CA ILE A 252 -31.94 0.76 4.22
C ILE A 252 -31.26 0.85 2.84
N LEU A 253 -32.01 0.70 1.75
CA LEU A 253 -31.48 0.84 0.39
C LEU A 253 -31.06 2.28 0.10
N ASN A 254 -31.80 3.28 0.57
CA ASN A 254 -31.40 4.69 0.45
C ASN A 254 -30.11 4.97 1.23
N LYS A 255 -30.01 4.45 2.46
CA LYS A 255 -28.78 4.53 3.28
C LYS A 255 -27.58 3.87 2.58
N LEU A 256 -27.78 2.68 2.04
CA LEU A 256 -26.74 1.94 1.31
C LEU A 256 -26.26 2.73 0.08
N ASN A 257 -27.18 3.26 -0.72
CA ASN A 257 -26.82 4.03 -1.92
C ASN A 257 -26.01 5.29 -1.58
N LYS A 258 -26.36 6.00 -0.53
CA LYS A 258 -25.58 7.15 -0.04
C LYS A 258 -24.20 6.70 0.43
N LEU A 259 -24.15 5.62 1.20
CA LEU A 259 -22.90 5.06 1.71
C LEU A 259 -21.95 4.65 0.58
N ILE A 260 -22.45 4.01 -0.48
CA ILE A 260 -21.64 3.63 -1.65
C ILE A 260 -20.93 4.85 -2.24
N LEU A 261 -21.66 5.96 -2.46
CA LEU A 261 -21.08 7.18 -3.01
C LEU A 261 -20.01 7.78 -2.08
N GLU A 262 -20.29 7.81 -0.78
CA GLU A 262 -19.37 8.35 0.22
C GLU A 262 -18.09 7.50 0.34
N ILE A 263 -18.23 6.16 0.37
CA ILE A 263 -17.10 5.25 0.45
C ILE A 263 -16.23 5.34 -0.81
N THR A 264 -16.85 5.35 -1.99
CA THR A 264 -16.14 5.50 -3.26
C THR A 264 -15.30 6.77 -3.23
N ASN A 265 -15.89 7.91 -2.86
CA ASN A 265 -15.15 9.17 -2.75
C ASN A 265 -14.01 9.11 -1.71
N ASN A 266 -14.24 8.49 -0.56
CA ASN A 266 -13.19 8.35 0.45
C ASN A 266 -12.02 7.46 -0.05
N ILE A 267 -12.31 6.35 -0.74
CA ILE A 267 -11.29 5.45 -1.29
C ILE A 267 -10.49 6.17 -2.39
N GLU A 268 -11.14 6.89 -3.29
CA GLU A 268 -10.48 7.67 -4.35
C GLU A 268 -9.57 8.77 -3.79
N ASN A 269 -9.90 9.31 -2.61
CA ASN A 269 -9.07 10.27 -1.89
C ASN A 269 -8.09 9.65 -0.89
N TYR A 270 -7.97 8.33 -0.86
CA TYR A 270 -7.14 7.56 0.08
C TYR A 270 -7.54 7.69 1.55
N ASP A 271 -8.73 8.19 1.88
CA ASP A 271 -9.28 8.27 3.24
C ASP A 271 -9.81 6.92 3.71
N LEU A 272 -8.95 5.90 3.70
CA LEU A 272 -9.31 4.49 3.91
C LEU A 272 -9.88 4.23 5.30
N GLY A 273 -9.33 4.88 6.34
CA GLY A 273 -9.84 4.76 7.70
C GLY A 273 -11.27 5.27 7.82
N VAL A 274 -11.56 6.43 7.22
CA VAL A 274 -12.91 7.02 7.21
C VAL A 274 -13.89 6.14 6.44
N ALA A 275 -13.47 5.59 5.29
CA ALA A 275 -14.30 4.65 4.53
C ALA A 275 -14.68 3.43 5.37
N LEU A 276 -13.71 2.86 6.09
CA LEU A 276 -13.92 1.69 6.93
C LEU A 276 -14.84 1.99 8.11
N ASP A 277 -14.68 3.13 8.78
CA ASP A 277 -15.53 3.53 9.90
C ASP A 277 -17.00 3.75 9.45
N LYS A 278 -17.22 4.27 8.25
CA LYS A 278 -18.57 4.39 7.68
C LYS A 278 -19.20 3.03 7.40
N ILE A 279 -18.42 2.07 6.84
CA ILE A 279 -18.88 0.69 6.64
C ILE A 279 -19.23 0.05 7.99
N TYR A 280 -18.36 0.21 8.99
CA TYR A 280 -18.62 -0.31 10.33
C TYR A 280 -19.94 0.21 10.91
N ASN A 281 -20.13 1.53 10.88
CA ASN A 281 -21.33 2.16 11.43
C ASN A 281 -22.60 1.71 10.69
N PHE A 282 -22.59 1.64 9.38
CA PHE A 282 -23.70 1.14 8.59
C PHE A 282 -24.03 -0.31 8.92
N MET A 283 -23.03 -1.19 8.90
CA MET A 283 -23.23 -2.63 9.12
C MET A 283 -23.67 -2.93 10.55
N TRP A 284 -23.03 -2.27 11.52
CA TRP A 284 -23.35 -2.53 12.93
C TRP A 284 -24.68 -1.92 13.34
N ASN A 285 -24.81 -0.61 13.19
CA ASN A 285 -25.94 0.14 13.76
C ASN A 285 -27.17 0.10 12.85
N GLU A 286 -27.02 0.39 11.55
CA GLU A 286 -28.17 0.55 10.66
C GLU A 286 -28.67 -0.80 10.14
N PHE A 287 -27.78 -1.64 9.65
CA PHE A 287 -28.18 -2.92 9.07
C PHE A 287 -28.49 -3.98 10.14
N CYS A 288 -27.56 -4.25 11.07
CA CYS A 288 -27.75 -5.32 12.05
C CYS A 288 -28.72 -4.92 13.18
N ASP A 289 -28.58 -3.75 13.77
CA ASP A 289 -29.35 -3.37 14.95
C ASP A 289 -30.76 -2.86 14.59
N TRP A 290 -30.95 -2.28 13.40
CA TRP A 290 -32.26 -1.75 13.01
C TRP A 290 -32.92 -2.58 11.92
N TYR A 291 -32.29 -2.69 10.73
CA TYR A 291 -32.97 -3.28 9.59
C TYR A 291 -33.30 -4.75 9.80
N ILE A 292 -32.35 -5.57 10.26
CA ILE A 292 -32.60 -7.00 10.51
C ILE A 292 -33.72 -7.17 11.53
N GLU A 293 -33.77 -6.34 12.60
CA GLU A 293 -34.83 -6.43 13.61
C GLU A 293 -36.20 -6.03 13.06
N MET A 294 -36.25 -5.01 12.19
CA MET A 294 -37.50 -4.61 11.54
C MET A 294 -37.97 -5.60 10.47
N ALA A 295 -37.06 -6.40 9.92
CA ALA A 295 -37.37 -7.39 8.89
C ALA A 295 -37.82 -8.75 9.46
N LYS A 296 -37.62 -9.01 10.76
CA LYS A 296 -38.11 -10.21 11.44
C LYS A 296 -39.62 -10.19 11.49
#